data_1d92e50efcfad52b145cc9d439bfad09
#
_entry.id   1d92e50efcfad52b145cc9d439bfad09
#
_cell.length_a   1.000
_cell.length_b   1.000
_cell.length_c   1.000
_cell.angle_alpha   90.00
_cell.angle_beta   90.00
_cell.angle_gamma   90.00
#
_symmetry.space_group_name_H-M   'P 1'
#
loop_
_entity.id
_entity.type
_entity.pdbx_description
1 polymer ?
#
loop_
_entity_poly.entity_id
_entity_poly.type
_entity_poly.pdbx_seq_one_letter_code
_entity_poly.pdbx_strand_id
1 'polypeptide(L)'
;EVESELGKGTIFTVTLMHKIADKKYYSRKIETVEESDRGENLRGKHVLLAEDNDLNAEIAVTVLEETGLVIERVEDGIQCVNRIEQMASETYDLILMDIQMPNMDGYQATQCIRHLNDKKKAEIPIIAMTANAFAEDRKRALDAGMNGHIAKPIDIEKLGAVILSGFI
;
A
#
# COMPACT_ATOMS: atom_id res chain seq x y z
N GLU A 1 -32.39 10.89 6.15
CA GLU A 1 -33.17 12.12 5.93
C GLU A 1 -32.34 13.08 5.08
N VAL A 2 -33.02 13.87 4.26
CA VAL A 2 -32.37 14.89 3.43
C VAL A 2 -33.15 16.18 3.58
N GLU A 3 -32.46 17.25 3.96
CA GLU A 3 -33.00 18.60 4.02
C GLU A 3 -32.25 19.47 3.01
N SER A 4 -32.97 20.11 2.12
CA SER A 4 -32.36 20.95 1.07
C SER A 4 -33.14 22.23 0.86
N GLU A 5 -32.43 23.35 0.78
CA GLU A 5 -33.00 24.66 0.45
C GLU A 5 -32.18 25.33 -0.66
N LEU A 6 -32.86 25.75 -1.71
CA LEU A 6 -32.19 26.36 -2.85
C LEU A 6 -31.40 27.61 -2.42
N GLY A 7 -30.10 27.63 -2.73
CA GLY A 7 -29.17 28.69 -2.33
C GLY A 7 -28.62 28.62 -0.92
N LYS A 8 -29.04 27.63 -0.10
CA LYS A 8 -28.49 27.39 1.25
C LYS A 8 -27.75 26.07 1.40
N GLY A 9 -27.91 25.15 0.45
CA GLY A 9 -27.24 23.87 0.45
C GLY A 9 -28.15 22.70 0.84
N THR A 10 -27.50 21.55 1.09
CA THR A 10 -28.20 20.29 1.39
C THR A 10 -27.53 19.61 2.60
N ILE A 11 -28.33 19.15 3.55
CA ILE A 11 -27.92 18.37 4.70
C ILE A 11 -28.38 16.91 4.51
N PHE A 12 -27.48 15.99 4.58
CA PHE A 12 -27.78 14.55 4.59
C PHE A 12 -27.59 14.02 6.02
N THR A 13 -28.65 13.47 6.62
CA THR A 13 -28.58 12.80 7.93
C THR A 13 -28.70 11.30 7.74
N VAL A 14 -27.68 10.56 8.13
CA VAL A 14 -27.67 9.09 8.08
C VAL A 14 -27.71 8.56 9.52
N THR A 15 -28.77 7.84 9.87
CA THR A 15 -28.91 7.17 11.16
C THR A 15 -28.67 5.68 11.00
N LEU A 16 -27.63 5.16 11.66
CA LEU A 16 -27.28 3.75 11.65
C LEU A 16 -27.56 3.13 13.02
N MET A 17 -28.38 2.07 13.01
CA MET A 17 -28.67 1.29 14.22
C MET A 17 -27.65 0.17 14.35
N HIS A 18 -26.73 0.25 15.33
CA HIS A 18 -25.76 -0.79 15.63
C HIS A 18 -26.05 -1.44 16.97
N LYS A 19 -25.87 -2.75 17.06
CA LYS A 19 -25.82 -3.41 18.37
C LYS A 19 -24.50 -3.05 19.03
N ILE A 20 -24.57 -2.57 20.27
CA ILE A 20 -23.38 -2.35 21.10
C ILE A 20 -22.77 -3.74 21.36
N ALA A 21 -21.53 -3.92 20.98
CA ALA A 21 -20.83 -5.18 21.23
C ALA A 21 -20.62 -5.37 22.73
N ASP A 22 -20.79 -6.61 23.22
CA ASP A 22 -20.54 -6.95 24.61
C ASP A 22 -19.10 -6.59 25.01
N LYS A 23 -18.91 -6.09 26.24
CA LYS A 23 -17.60 -5.77 26.82
C LYS A 23 -16.55 -6.86 26.65
N LYS A 24 -16.99 -8.11 26.59
CA LYS A 24 -16.15 -9.30 26.38
C LYS A 24 -15.41 -9.30 25.00
N TYR A 25 -15.90 -8.54 24.02
CA TYR A 25 -15.21 -8.40 22.73
C TYR A 25 -14.13 -7.33 22.73
N TYR A 26 -14.18 -6.38 23.68
CA TYR A 26 -13.10 -5.39 23.89
C TYR A 26 -11.94 -5.97 24.70
N SER A 27 -12.14 -7.12 25.34
CA SER A 27 -11.13 -7.80 26.16
C SER A 27 -10.36 -8.87 25.39
N ARG A 28 -10.46 -8.94 24.05
CA ARG A 28 -9.39 -9.58 23.31
C ARG A 28 -8.18 -8.68 23.55
N LYS A 29 -7.38 -9.08 24.56
CA LYS A 29 -6.00 -8.68 24.66
C LYS A 29 -5.47 -8.64 23.23
N ILE A 30 -5.12 -7.47 22.77
CA ILE A 30 -4.02 -7.34 21.85
C ILE A 30 -2.91 -8.05 22.61
N GLU A 31 -2.66 -9.32 22.31
CA GLU A 31 -1.41 -9.93 22.68
C GLU A 31 -0.40 -8.98 22.07
N THR A 32 0.19 -8.17 22.90
CA THR A 32 1.38 -7.41 22.58
C THR A 32 2.42 -8.46 22.23
N VAL A 33 2.41 -8.88 20.97
CA VAL A 33 3.57 -9.46 20.35
C VAL A 33 4.60 -8.35 20.47
N GLU A 34 5.65 -8.66 21.21
CA GLU A 34 6.69 -7.74 21.63
C GLU A 34 7.03 -6.79 20.49
N GLU A 35 6.69 -5.51 20.66
CA GLU A 35 6.89 -4.42 19.68
C GLU A 35 8.37 -4.24 19.30
N SER A 36 9.28 -4.90 20.05
CA SER A 36 10.72 -4.77 19.89
C SER A 36 11.31 -5.43 18.65
N ASP A 37 10.67 -6.44 18.07
CA ASP A 37 11.31 -7.24 17.01
C ASP A 37 10.79 -6.92 15.59
N ARG A 38 9.62 -6.28 15.47
CA ARG A 38 9.00 -5.99 14.16
C ARG A 38 9.47 -4.67 13.53
N GLY A 39 9.79 -3.67 14.34
CA GLY A 39 10.24 -2.36 13.86
C GLY A 39 11.72 -2.33 13.48
N GLU A 40 12.57 -3.16 14.08
CA GLU A 40 14.01 -3.18 13.79
C GLU A 40 14.30 -3.68 12.35
N ASN A 41 13.51 -4.61 11.83
CA ASN A 41 13.70 -5.17 10.49
C ASN A 41 13.30 -4.23 9.33
N LEU A 42 12.53 -3.19 9.60
CA LEU A 42 12.09 -2.24 8.56
C LEU A 42 12.96 -0.99 8.49
N ARG A 43 13.70 -0.71 9.56
CA ARG A 43 14.46 0.53 9.69
C ARG A 43 15.57 0.64 8.63
N GLY A 44 15.54 1.77 7.89
CA GLY A 44 16.52 2.06 6.85
C GLY A 44 16.28 1.32 5.53
N LYS A 45 15.20 0.53 5.40
CA LYS A 45 14.81 -0.07 4.14
C LYS A 45 14.26 0.98 3.18
N HIS A 46 14.65 0.89 1.93
CA HIS A 46 14.26 1.83 0.88
C HIS A 46 13.04 1.33 0.12
N VAL A 47 11.98 2.11 0.10
CA VAL A 47 10.72 1.78 -0.55
C VAL A 47 10.41 2.79 -1.65
N LEU A 48 10.12 2.29 -2.85
CA LEU A 48 9.58 3.10 -3.94
C LEU A 48 8.05 3.04 -3.89
N LEU A 49 7.41 4.18 -3.63
CA LEU A 49 5.96 4.33 -3.57
C LEU A 49 5.45 4.90 -4.89
N ALA A 50 4.68 4.12 -5.65
CA ALA A 50 3.96 4.59 -6.83
C ALA A 50 2.51 4.90 -6.45
N GLU A 51 2.16 6.19 -6.40
CA GLU A 51 0.84 6.71 -6.00
C GLU A 51 0.59 8.04 -6.70
N ASP A 52 -0.47 8.15 -7.49
CA ASP A 52 -0.79 9.34 -8.28
C ASP A 52 -1.49 10.45 -7.47
N ASN A 53 -2.19 10.09 -6.42
CA ASN A 53 -2.90 11.05 -5.59
C ASN A 53 -1.99 11.62 -4.50
N ASP A 54 -1.79 12.96 -4.53
CA ASP A 54 -0.88 13.65 -3.60
C ASP A 54 -1.26 13.45 -2.13
N LEU A 55 -2.55 13.51 -1.81
CA LEU A 55 -3.01 13.34 -0.43
C LEU A 55 -2.79 11.90 0.07
N ASN A 56 -3.09 10.90 -0.77
CA ASN A 56 -2.83 9.50 -0.42
C ASN A 56 -1.34 9.25 -0.23
N ALA A 57 -0.50 9.82 -1.11
CA ALA A 57 0.95 9.70 -1.02
C ALA A 57 1.48 10.35 0.26
N GLU A 58 1.03 11.56 0.61
CA GLU A 58 1.45 12.26 1.83
C GLU A 58 1.11 11.44 3.08
N ILE A 59 -0.13 10.91 3.16
CA ILE A 59 -0.55 10.04 4.25
C ILE A 59 0.31 8.78 4.31
N ALA A 60 0.53 8.12 3.17
CA ALA A 60 1.32 6.90 3.08
C ALA A 60 2.77 7.14 3.52
N VAL A 61 3.42 8.19 3.00
CA VAL A 61 4.80 8.56 3.35
C VAL A 61 4.92 8.82 4.85
N THR A 62 4.03 9.66 5.41
CA THR A 62 4.05 10.00 6.85
C THR A 62 3.98 8.74 7.71
N VAL A 63 3.01 7.87 7.42
CA VAL A 63 2.78 6.64 8.19
C VAL A 63 3.93 5.65 8.06
N LEU A 64 4.52 5.53 6.87
CA LEU A 64 5.62 4.59 6.60
C LEU A 64 6.96 5.08 7.19
N GLU A 65 7.24 6.38 7.13
CA GLU A 65 8.46 6.97 7.71
C GLU A 65 8.49 6.85 9.23
N GLU A 66 7.34 6.83 9.92
CA GLU A 66 7.25 6.55 11.37
C GLU A 66 7.81 5.17 11.74
N THR A 67 7.81 4.22 10.79
CA THR A 67 8.42 2.88 10.99
C THR A 67 9.93 2.84 10.73
N GLY A 68 10.51 3.96 10.28
CA GLY A 68 11.92 4.07 9.94
C GLY A 68 12.26 3.66 8.50
N LEU A 69 11.25 3.45 7.65
CA LEU A 69 11.43 3.25 6.21
C LEU A 69 11.88 4.56 5.54
N VAL A 70 12.64 4.44 4.46
CA VAL A 70 13.04 5.56 3.59
C VAL A 70 12.19 5.49 2.34
N ILE A 71 11.33 6.49 2.13
CA ILE A 71 10.34 6.47 1.05
C ILE A 71 10.75 7.43 -0.07
N GLU A 72 10.72 6.94 -1.30
CA GLU A 72 10.75 7.76 -2.49
C GLU A 72 9.43 7.58 -3.24
N ARG A 73 8.79 8.67 -3.64
CA ARG A 73 7.52 8.65 -4.38
C ARG A 73 7.72 8.88 -5.87
N VAL A 74 6.91 8.19 -6.67
CA VAL A 74 6.65 8.46 -8.09
C VAL A 74 5.13 8.51 -8.33
N GLU A 75 4.69 9.20 -9.37
CA GLU A 75 3.28 9.55 -9.57
C GLU A 75 2.53 8.62 -10.53
N ASP A 76 3.23 7.75 -11.26
CA ASP A 76 2.62 6.79 -12.18
C ASP A 76 3.52 5.58 -12.45
N GLY A 77 2.97 4.61 -13.18
CA GLY A 77 3.69 3.38 -13.52
C GLY A 77 4.87 3.62 -14.45
N ILE A 78 4.82 4.62 -15.35
CA ILE A 78 5.92 4.96 -16.24
C ILE A 78 7.11 5.49 -15.46
N GLN A 79 6.87 6.42 -14.53
CA GLN A 79 7.91 6.95 -13.66
C GLN A 79 8.52 5.84 -12.79
N CYS A 80 7.68 4.91 -12.28
CA CYS A 80 8.14 3.78 -11.50
C CYS A 80 9.09 2.88 -12.29
N VAL A 81 8.71 2.46 -13.49
CA VAL A 81 9.56 1.63 -14.36
C VAL A 81 10.88 2.35 -14.68
N ASN A 82 10.81 3.61 -15.13
CA ASN A 82 11.97 4.41 -15.45
C ASN A 82 12.92 4.54 -14.25
N ARG A 83 12.37 4.74 -13.06
CA ARG A 83 13.16 4.87 -11.85
C ARG A 83 13.91 3.58 -11.51
N ILE A 84 13.24 2.43 -11.61
CA ILE A 84 13.88 1.13 -11.41
C ILE A 84 14.96 0.86 -12.47
N GLU A 85 14.72 1.22 -13.74
CA GLU A 85 15.73 1.05 -14.79
C GLU A 85 16.99 1.88 -14.57
N GLN A 86 16.84 3.13 -14.14
CA GLN A 86 17.93 4.09 -14.00
C GLN A 86 18.80 3.89 -12.76
N MET A 87 18.21 3.36 -11.67
CA MET A 87 18.93 3.19 -10.41
C MET A 87 19.82 1.94 -10.43
N ALA A 88 20.82 1.93 -9.54
CA ALA A 88 21.62 0.73 -9.31
C ALA A 88 20.73 -0.42 -8.79
N SER A 89 21.08 -1.65 -9.10
CA SER A 89 20.42 -2.82 -8.52
C SER A 89 20.53 -2.75 -6.99
N GLU A 90 19.48 -3.20 -6.29
CA GLU A 90 19.43 -3.17 -4.83
C GLU A 90 19.27 -1.76 -4.20
N THR A 91 18.90 -0.75 -4.98
CA THR A 91 18.60 0.60 -4.43
C THR A 91 17.31 0.58 -3.60
N TYR A 92 16.34 -0.20 -4.01
CA TYR A 92 15.08 -0.36 -3.29
C TYR A 92 14.89 -1.79 -2.81
N ASP A 93 14.39 -1.93 -1.60
CA ASP A 93 14.05 -3.22 -0.98
C ASP A 93 12.63 -3.66 -1.36
N LEU A 94 11.74 -2.70 -1.71
CA LEU A 94 10.32 -2.94 -1.93
C LEU A 94 9.73 -1.86 -2.85
N ILE A 95 8.74 -2.23 -3.65
CA ILE A 95 7.84 -1.31 -4.35
C ILE A 95 6.43 -1.44 -3.76
N LEU A 96 5.86 -0.34 -3.31
CA LEU A 96 4.43 -0.20 -3.02
C LEU A 96 3.76 0.41 -4.24
N MET A 97 2.90 -0.35 -4.90
CA MET A 97 2.36 -0.02 -6.21
C MET A 97 0.85 0.18 -6.15
N ASP A 98 0.38 1.40 -6.36
CA ASP A 98 -1.04 1.60 -6.64
C ASP A 98 -1.43 0.90 -7.94
N ILE A 99 -2.60 0.28 -7.94
CA ILE A 99 -3.13 -0.36 -9.14
C ILE A 99 -3.66 0.66 -10.12
N GLN A 100 -4.38 1.68 -9.64
CA GLN A 100 -5.09 2.64 -10.48
C GLN A 100 -4.30 3.95 -10.58
N MET A 101 -3.48 4.04 -11.62
CA MET A 101 -2.70 5.25 -11.93
C MET A 101 -2.90 5.66 -13.39
N PRO A 102 -2.76 6.96 -13.71
CA PRO A 102 -2.79 7.44 -15.09
C PRO A 102 -1.57 6.95 -15.89
N ASN A 103 -1.63 7.08 -17.21
CA ASN A 103 -0.58 6.74 -18.18
C ASN A 103 -0.21 5.25 -18.22
N MET A 104 0.15 4.66 -17.11
CA MET A 104 0.46 3.23 -16.96
C MET A 104 -0.04 2.76 -15.59
N ASP A 105 -0.92 1.76 -15.58
CA ASP A 105 -1.45 1.17 -14.36
C ASP A 105 -0.40 0.28 -13.65
N GLY A 106 -0.68 -0.08 -12.38
CA GLY A 106 0.25 -0.86 -11.57
C GLY A 106 0.49 -2.27 -12.11
N TYR A 107 -0.48 -2.87 -12.80
CA TYR A 107 -0.30 -4.19 -13.42
C TYR A 107 0.68 -4.13 -14.59
N GLN A 108 0.52 -3.14 -15.46
CA GLN A 108 1.40 -2.91 -16.61
C GLN A 108 2.83 -2.58 -16.14
N ALA A 109 2.96 -1.68 -15.16
CA ALA A 109 4.25 -1.33 -14.58
C ALA A 109 4.95 -2.56 -13.99
N THR A 110 4.23 -3.41 -13.26
CA THR A 110 4.76 -4.66 -12.71
C THR A 110 5.26 -5.58 -13.82
N GLN A 111 4.47 -5.78 -14.87
CA GLN A 111 4.89 -6.62 -16.00
C GLN A 111 6.16 -6.07 -16.66
N CYS A 112 6.27 -4.76 -16.87
CA CYS A 112 7.48 -4.14 -17.40
C CYS A 112 8.69 -4.43 -16.50
N ILE A 113 8.56 -4.22 -15.17
CA ILE A 113 9.63 -4.48 -14.21
C ILE A 113 10.05 -5.95 -14.23
N ARG A 114 9.11 -6.90 -14.29
CA ARG A 114 9.40 -8.35 -14.33
C ARG A 114 10.13 -8.80 -15.60
N HIS A 115 10.06 -7.99 -16.69
CA HIS A 115 10.74 -8.27 -17.95
C HIS A 115 12.09 -7.55 -18.10
N LEU A 116 12.58 -6.85 -17.07
CA LEU A 116 13.90 -6.22 -17.09
C LEU A 116 15.00 -7.28 -17.21
N ASN A 117 16.07 -6.94 -17.94
CA ASN A 117 17.23 -7.83 -18.12
C ASN A 117 18.01 -8.06 -16.81
N ASP A 118 18.01 -7.06 -15.93
CA ASP A 118 18.62 -7.18 -14.61
C ASP A 118 17.70 -7.97 -13.68
N LYS A 119 18.13 -9.19 -13.34
CA LYS A 119 17.34 -10.09 -12.49
C LYS A 119 17.05 -9.53 -11.11
N LYS A 120 18.00 -8.81 -10.51
CA LYS A 120 17.78 -8.22 -9.16
C LYS A 120 16.68 -7.17 -9.19
N LYS A 121 16.62 -6.38 -10.26
CA LYS A 121 15.54 -5.41 -10.49
C LYS A 121 14.21 -6.10 -10.82
N ALA A 122 14.27 -7.14 -11.65
CA ALA A 122 13.08 -7.89 -12.05
C ALA A 122 12.45 -8.69 -10.89
N GLU A 123 13.24 -9.06 -9.88
CA GLU A 123 12.81 -9.85 -8.73
C GLU A 123 12.45 -8.99 -7.50
N ILE A 124 12.61 -7.65 -7.58
CA ILE A 124 12.26 -6.75 -6.47
C ILE A 124 10.82 -7.03 -5.99
N PRO A 125 10.58 -7.14 -4.68
CA PRO A 125 9.24 -7.33 -4.15
C PRO A 125 8.30 -6.18 -4.55
N ILE A 126 7.12 -6.51 -5.07
CA ILE A 126 6.09 -5.53 -5.45
C ILE A 126 4.79 -5.88 -4.72
N ILE A 127 4.31 -4.97 -3.90
CA ILE A 127 3.07 -5.11 -3.15
C ILE A 127 2.02 -4.15 -3.72
N ALA A 128 0.91 -4.71 -4.17
CA ALA A 128 -0.21 -3.93 -4.65
C ALA A 128 -0.87 -3.12 -3.53
N MET A 129 -1.19 -1.88 -3.78
CA MET A 129 -2.09 -1.07 -2.96
C MET A 129 -3.44 -0.96 -3.66
N THR A 130 -4.52 -1.41 -3.02
CA THR A 130 -5.85 -1.46 -3.63
C THR A 130 -6.90 -0.74 -2.79
N ALA A 131 -7.86 -0.08 -3.42
CA ALA A 131 -9.01 0.48 -2.71
C ALA A 131 -9.94 -0.62 -2.15
N ASN A 132 -9.94 -1.80 -2.78
CA ASN A 132 -10.75 -2.94 -2.41
C ASN A 132 -9.90 -4.22 -2.40
N ALA A 133 -10.05 -5.02 -1.34
CA ALA A 133 -9.34 -6.29 -1.20
C ALA A 133 -10.19 -7.50 -1.70
N PHE A 134 -10.83 -7.36 -2.89
CA PHE A 134 -11.60 -8.48 -3.44
C PHE A 134 -10.67 -9.59 -3.97
N ALA A 135 -11.17 -10.82 -3.93
CA ALA A 135 -10.42 -12.00 -4.35
C ALA A 135 -9.97 -11.91 -5.82
N GLU A 136 -10.73 -11.22 -6.67
CA GLU A 136 -10.41 -11.00 -8.08
C GLU A 136 -9.21 -10.07 -8.28
N ASP A 137 -9.14 -8.97 -7.52
CA ASP A 137 -8.02 -8.01 -7.57
C ASP A 137 -6.72 -8.67 -7.08
N ARG A 138 -6.82 -9.48 -6.02
CA ARG A 138 -5.69 -10.26 -5.52
C ARG A 138 -5.15 -11.21 -6.59
N LYS A 139 -6.04 -11.94 -7.28
CA LYS A 139 -5.64 -12.86 -8.34
C LYS A 139 -4.95 -12.12 -9.48
N ARG A 140 -5.53 -11.00 -9.93
CA ARG A 140 -4.93 -10.17 -11.00
C ARG A 140 -3.56 -9.64 -10.62
N ALA A 141 -3.36 -9.20 -9.37
CA ALA A 141 -2.07 -8.75 -8.87
C ALA A 141 -1.02 -9.87 -8.95
N LEU A 142 -1.35 -11.07 -8.49
CA LEU A 142 -0.47 -12.24 -8.57
C LEU A 142 -0.19 -12.65 -10.02
N ASP A 143 -1.21 -12.66 -10.88
CA ASP A 143 -1.07 -13.00 -12.31
C ASP A 143 -0.19 -11.98 -13.05
N ALA A 144 -0.17 -10.72 -12.61
CA ALA A 144 0.75 -9.69 -13.13
C ALA A 144 2.19 -9.83 -12.61
N GLY A 145 2.44 -10.67 -11.61
CA GLY A 145 3.76 -10.90 -11.02
C GLY A 145 4.04 -10.11 -9.74
N MET A 146 3.00 -9.55 -9.09
CA MET A 146 3.14 -8.94 -7.78
C MET A 146 3.27 -10.01 -6.69
N ASN A 147 3.94 -9.67 -5.59
CA ASN A 147 4.22 -10.58 -4.48
C ASN A 147 3.12 -10.61 -3.41
N GLY A 148 2.32 -9.56 -3.34
CA GLY A 148 1.24 -9.44 -2.36
C GLY A 148 0.35 -8.24 -2.61
N HIS A 149 -0.56 -7.99 -1.68
CA HIS A 149 -1.45 -6.83 -1.73
C HIS A 149 -1.79 -6.33 -0.33
N ILE A 150 -2.05 -5.04 -0.22
CA ILE A 150 -2.59 -4.37 0.96
C ILE A 150 -3.76 -3.48 0.54
N ALA A 151 -4.74 -3.32 1.43
CA ALA A 151 -5.84 -2.38 1.22
C ALA A 151 -5.42 -0.96 1.61
N LYS A 152 -5.92 0.04 0.89
CA LYS A 152 -5.86 1.45 1.30
C LYS A 152 -6.99 1.75 2.31
N PRO A 153 -6.78 2.56 3.36
CA PRO A 153 -5.51 3.17 3.76
C PRO A 153 -4.50 2.14 4.28
N ILE A 154 -3.20 2.46 4.13
CA ILE A 154 -2.13 1.54 4.49
C ILE A 154 -2.17 1.24 5.99
N ASP A 155 -2.27 -0.05 6.31
CA ASP A 155 -2.21 -0.57 7.67
C ASP A 155 -0.78 -1.10 7.91
N ILE A 156 -0.05 -0.44 8.81
CA ILE A 156 1.36 -0.75 9.10
C ILE A 156 1.53 -2.18 9.61
N GLU A 157 0.61 -2.67 10.45
CA GLU A 157 0.72 -4.03 10.99
C GLU A 157 0.61 -5.07 9.86
N LYS A 158 -0.33 -4.85 8.93
CA LYS A 158 -0.50 -5.72 7.77
C LYS A 158 0.68 -5.61 6.80
N LEU A 159 1.18 -4.40 6.54
CA LEU A 159 2.35 -4.21 5.70
C LEU A 159 3.56 -4.92 6.32
N GLY A 160 3.82 -4.72 7.62
CA GLY A 160 4.89 -5.41 8.33
C GLY A 160 4.77 -6.93 8.22
N ALA A 161 3.55 -7.50 8.39
CA ALA A 161 3.32 -8.93 8.23
C ALA A 161 3.59 -9.43 6.80
N VAL A 162 3.22 -8.64 5.77
CA VAL A 162 3.49 -8.98 4.37
C VAL A 162 4.99 -8.92 4.09
N ILE A 163 5.69 -7.90 4.54
CA ILE A 163 7.14 -7.76 4.38
C ILE A 163 7.88 -8.90 5.09
N LEU A 164 7.52 -9.22 6.33
CA LEU A 164 8.17 -10.26 7.13
C LEU A 164 7.83 -11.70 6.69
N SER A 165 6.78 -11.88 5.87
CA SER A 165 6.39 -13.22 5.38
C SER A 165 7.32 -13.82 4.33
N GLY A 166 8.48 -13.21 4.06
CA GLY A 166 9.55 -13.80 3.27
C GLY A 166 9.96 -13.02 2.03
N PHE A 167 9.69 -11.71 1.98
CA PHE A 167 10.06 -10.89 0.83
C PHE A 167 11.29 -10.00 1.07
N ILE A 168 11.75 -9.87 2.31
CA ILE A 168 12.99 -9.12 2.65
C ILE A 168 13.86 -9.90 3.62
#